data_1d25113558b2b4fd23bdce86303b91a8
#
_entry.id   1d25113558b2b4fd23bdce86303b91a8
#
_cell.length_a   1.000
_cell.length_b   1.000
_cell.length_c   1.000
_cell.angle_alpha   90.00
_cell.angle_beta   90.00
_cell.angle_gamma   90.00
#
_symmetry.space_group_name_H-M   'P 1'
#
loop_
_entity.id
_entity.type
_entity.pdbx_description
1 polymer ?
#
loop_
_entity_poly.entity_id
_entity_poly.type
_entity_poly.pdbx_seq_one_letter_code
_entity_poly.pdbx_strand_id
1 'polypeptide(L)'
;MNITQDLKTTDESNKITIEALKKLKNSTLFNLSLGSKELFHSNFIGWLAENYSLEVGSAFSRFINENKSNNLKLKEREKENIDLTFIYEDNQVLIIENKVKSLPSISQLEKYSKNHNSNKNYLLLSLYKPEFIDENNQVIINDTIKWNFLSYKELAILIKNVKPKTDYDKFIIDDYISFIENLSLLESAIVIDWEKDTFNFYRGDEIDEYLNFRKLRIHDFYLKHKYNQIQNKIIEEITKLEKNSKLVFDGEWLDGNEGECFFENGFTRSQGLVGFKYIVKKVKYQSPLVLGLQLQGNSLRLIVECPDGQVALRTAKELKDKGVWFNFKELYKYQDNVEVKGNGQKDNCKEFASFSGKFYYKYVNIENIKMSDLIKIITHYFYFIKTNFDEINKSIVVLN
;
A
#
# COMPACT_ATOMS: atom_id res chain seq x y z
N MET A 1 -0.61 26.00 27.10
CA MET A 1 0.21 24.91 27.67
C MET A 1 0.35 23.85 26.57
N ASN A 2 1.52 23.46 26.11
CA ASN A 2 1.90 22.41 25.14
C ASN A 2 2.50 22.79 23.78
N ILE A 3 3.00 24.01 23.58
CA ILE A 3 3.83 24.28 22.37
C ILE A 3 5.25 23.70 22.54
N THR A 4 5.74 23.58 23.77
CA THR A 4 7.08 23.04 24.08
C THR A 4 7.17 21.49 24.02
N GLN A 5 6.06 20.79 24.14
CA GLN A 5 6.02 19.31 24.06
C GLN A 5 6.01 18.85 22.60
N ASP A 6 5.29 19.53 21.71
CA ASP A 6 5.21 19.22 20.27
C ASP A 6 6.53 19.50 19.52
N LEU A 7 7.25 20.56 19.91
CA LEU A 7 8.58 20.86 19.34
C LEU A 7 9.66 19.84 19.76
N LYS A 8 9.55 19.31 21.00
CA LYS A 8 10.47 18.25 21.47
C LYS A 8 10.21 16.91 20.77
N THR A 9 8.94 16.56 20.48
CA THR A 9 8.59 15.31 19.81
C THR A 9 9.02 15.30 18.33
N THR A 10 8.93 16.41 17.62
CA THR A 10 9.40 16.53 16.22
C THR A 10 10.93 16.48 16.13
N ASP A 11 11.65 17.16 17.01
CA ASP A 11 13.11 17.12 17.04
C ASP A 11 13.64 15.74 17.42
N GLU A 12 13.00 15.04 18.33
CA GLU A 12 13.37 13.70 18.76
C GLU A 12 13.09 12.66 17.67
N SER A 13 11.96 12.75 16.98
CA SER A 13 11.63 11.90 15.82
C SER A 13 12.62 12.09 14.68
N ASN A 14 12.95 13.33 14.34
CA ASN A 14 13.96 13.64 13.32
C ASN A 14 15.35 13.08 13.68
N LYS A 15 15.73 13.17 14.95
CA LYS A 15 17.00 12.62 15.44
C LYS A 15 17.04 11.09 15.32
N ILE A 16 15.96 10.40 15.68
CA ILE A 16 15.82 8.94 15.54
C ILE A 16 15.92 8.54 14.06
N THR A 17 15.23 9.24 13.18
CA THR A 17 15.28 9.00 11.73
C THR A 17 16.70 9.15 11.17
N ILE A 18 17.40 10.24 11.51
CA ILE A 18 18.76 10.49 11.06
C ILE A 18 19.72 9.41 11.56
N GLU A 19 19.59 8.97 12.81
CA GLU A 19 20.43 7.92 13.36
C GLU A 19 20.17 6.56 12.72
N ALA A 20 18.92 6.20 12.48
CA ALA A 20 18.54 4.98 11.78
C ALA A 20 19.08 4.96 10.35
N LEU A 21 18.95 6.07 9.59
CA LEU A 21 19.52 6.21 8.25
C LEU A 21 21.05 6.07 8.25
N LYS A 22 21.74 6.63 9.27
CA LYS A 22 23.20 6.50 9.41
C LYS A 22 23.61 5.05 9.69
N LYS A 23 22.89 4.34 10.56
CA LYS A 23 23.14 2.91 10.85
C LYS A 23 22.93 2.05 9.61
N LEU A 24 21.83 2.25 8.87
CA LEU A 24 21.59 1.54 7.61
C LEU A 24 22.69 1.80 6.57
N LYS A 25 23.15 3.03 6.43
CA LYS A 25 24.26 3.36 5.52
C LYS A 25 25.54 2.58 5.84
N ASN A 26 25.78 2.27 7.11
CA ASN A 26 26.97 1.57 7.58
C ASN A 26 26.79 0.04 7.66
N SER A 27 25.56 -0.48 7.56
CA SER A 27 25.29 -1.92 7.55
C SER A 27 25.78 -2.54 6.24
N THR A 28 26.58 -3.60 6.34
CA THR A 28 27.06 -4.36 5.19
C THR A 28 25.91 -5.06 4.48
N LEU A 29 25.01 -5.70 5.25
CA LEU A 29 23.91 -6.46 4.68
C LEU A 29 22.87 -5.52 4.03
N PHE A 30 22.59 -4.35 4.60
CA PHE A 30 21.73 -3.37 3.95
C PHE A 30 22.29 -2.94 2.58
N ASN A 31 23.58 -2.67 2.49
CA ASN A 31 24.21 -2.29 1.22
C ASN A 31 24.17 -3.44 0.21
N LEU A 32 24.40 -4.69 0.63
CA LEU A 32 24.31 -5.87 -0.23
C LEU A 32 22.86 -6.20 -0.63
N SER A 33 21.87 -5.82 0.18
CA SER A 33 20.46 -6.02 -0.13
C SER A 33 19.92 -5.12 -1.24
N LEU A 34 20.74 -4.23 -1.81
CA LEU A 34 20.35 -3.25 -2.82
C LEU A 34 19.16 -2.35 -2.39
N GLY A 35 19.15 -1.92 -1.15
CA GLY A 35 18.10 -1.11 -0.57
C GLY A 35 16.90 -1.93 -0.10
N SER A 36 17.17 -3.02 0.60
CA SER A 36 16.15 -3.84 1.25
C SER A 36 15.16 -4.50 0.30
N LYS A 37 15.64 -5.27 -0.67
CA LYS A 37 14.78 -6.10 -1.52
C LYS A 37 14.20 -7.28 -0.73
N GLU A 38 12.93 -7.59 -0.94
CA GLU A 38 12.20 -8.67 -0.27
C GLU A 38 12.90 -10.02 -0.41
N LEU A 39 13.37 -10.36 -1.61
CA LEU A 39 14.14 -11.57 -1.87
C LEU A 39 15.38 -11.72 -0.97
N PHE A 40 16.06 -10.60 -0.63
CA PHE A 40 17.20 -10.65 0.28
C PHE A 40 16.79 -11.15 1.67
N HIS A 41 15.69 -10.64 2.20
CA HIS A 41 15.19 -11.02 3.52
C HIS A 41 14.71 -12.48 3.54
N SER A 42 13.99 -12.91 2.49
CA SER A 42 13.57 -14.32 2.34
C SER A 42 14.77 -15.25 2.28
N ASN A 43 15.81 -14.89 1.53
CA ASN A 43 17.06 -15.67 1.48
C ASN A 43 17.77 -15.72 2.82
N PHE A 44 17.81 -14.60 3.56
CA PHE A 44 18.45 -14.57 4.88
C PHE A 44 17.73 -15.45 5.90
N ILE A 45 16.39 -15.36 5.95
CA ILE A 45 15.56 -16.21 6.84
C ILE A 45 15.69 -17.68 6.45
N GLY A 46 15.75 -18.00 5.15
CA GLY A 46 15.99 -19.35 4.67
C GLY A 46 17.35 -19.87 5.10
N TRP A 47 18.42 -19.07 4.98
CA TRP A 47 19.75 -19.41 5.46
C TRP A 47 19.78 -19.66 6.97
N LEU A 48 19.09 -18.83 7.76
CA LEU A 48 18.96 -19.08 9.22
C LEU A 48 18.27 -20.41 9.48
N ALA A 49 17.21 -20.74 8.79
CA ALA A 49 16.46 -21.98 8.97
C ALA A 49 17.32 -23.22 8.61
N GLU A 50 18.16 -23.15 7.60
CA GLU A 50 19.07 -24.22 7.21
C GLU A 50 20.21 -24.44 8.21
N ASN A 51 20.73 -23.37 8.81
CA ASN A 51 21.89 -23.45 9.71
C ASN A 51 21.52 -23.55 11.20
N TYR A 52 20.34 -23.06 11.59
CA TYR A 52 19.85 -22.93 12.97
C TYR A 52 18.42 -23.44 13.08
N SER A 53 18.17 -24.62 12.55
CA SER A 53 16.83 -25.20 12.37
C SER A 53 16.02 -25.32 13.65
N LEU A 54 16.68 -25.67 14.79
CA LEU A 54 16.01 -25.81 16.08
C LEU A 54 15.60 -24.44 16.66
N GLU A 55 16.51 -23.48 16.63
CA GLU A 55 16.26 -22.14 17.17
C GLU A 55 15.20 -21.40 16.33
N VAL A 56 15.33 -21.45 15.00
CA VAL A 56 14.37 -20.86 14.08
C VAL A 56 13.02 -21.58 14.16
N GLY A 57 13.03 -22.92 14.22
CA GLY A 57 11.84 -23.74 14.41
C GLY A 57 11.11 -23.39 15.70
N SER A 58 11.83 -23.26 16.82
CA SER A 58 11.26 -22.82 18.09
C SER A 58 10.66 -21.41 18.01
N ALA A 59 11.34 -20.48 17.32
CA ALA A 59 10.86 -19.11 17.16
C ALA A 59 9.54 -19.01 16.37
N PHE A 60 9.38 -19.86 15.34
CA PHE A 60 8.19 -19.89 14.50
C PHE A 60 7.11 -20.89 14.93
N SER A 61 7.39 -21.75 15.93
CA SER A 61 6.46 -22.79 16.41
C SER A 61 5.11 -22.25 16.87
N ARG A 62 5.08 -21.04 17.40
CA ARG A 62 3.85 -20.37 17.86
C ARG A 62 2.83 -20.10 16.74
N PHE A 63 3.24 -20.19 15.47
CA PHE A 63 2.38 -20.00 14.30
C PHE A 63 1.88 -21.32 13.72
N ILE A 64 2.21 -22.45 14.36
CA ILE A 64 1.83 -23.79 13.94
C ILE A 64 0.72 -24.29 14.82
N ASN A 65 -0.37 -24.80 14.25
CA ASN A 65 -1.41 -25.52 14.97
C ASN A 65 -0.84 -26.89 15.35
N GLU A 66 -1.01 -27.33 16.60
CA GLU A 66 -0.60 -28.66 17.06
C GLU A 66 0.90 -29.00 16.88
N ASN A 67 1.80 -28.04 17.16
CA ASN A 67 3.22 -28.26 17.03
C ASN A 67 3.76 -29.28 18.05
N LYS A 68 4.41 -30.32 17.54
CA LYS A 68 5.07 -31.39 18.35
C LYS A 68 6.59 -31.37 18.20
N SER A 69 7.13 -30.67 17.24
CA SER A 69 8.56 -30.59 16.96
C SER A 69 9.01 -29.16 16.71
N ASN A 70 10.16 -28.78 17.25
CA ASN A 70 10.79 -27.50 16.96
C ASN A 70 11.81 -27.58 15.81
N ASN A 71 12.04 -28.77 15.27
CA ASN A 71 12.98 -28.94 14.16
C ASN A 71 12.27 -28.69 12.83
N LEU A 72 12.67 -27.62 12.13
CA LEU A 72 12.15 -27.31 10.82
C LEU A 72 13.22 -27.47 9.74
N LYS A 73 12.77 -27.62 8.49
CA LYS A 73 13.61 -27.57 7.30
C LYS A 73 13.02 -26.57 6.32
N LEU A 74 13.88 -25.83 5.65
CA LEU A 74 13.48 -25.06 4.48
C LEU A 74 13.08 -26.03 3.38
N LYS A 75 11.82 -25.96 2.92
CA LYS A 75 11.31 -26.81 1.86
C LYS A 75 11.51 -26.15 0.50
N GLU A 76 11.07 -24.90 0.37
CA GLU A 76 11.05 -24.17 -0.89
C GLU A 76 11.21 -22.68 -0.64
N ARG A 77 11.79 -21.96 -1.64
CA ARG A 77 11.87 -20.51 -1.74
C ARG A 77 11.36 -20.07 -3.10
N GLU A 78 10.66 -18.94 -3.16
CA GLU A 78 10.21 -18.29 -4.41
C GLU A 78 9.44 -19.24 -5.36
N LYS A 79 8.75 -20.24 -4.81
CA LYS A 79 7.98 -21.19 -5.60
C LYS A 79 6.50 -20.83 -5.59
N GLU A 80 5.87 -20.84 -6.76
CA GLU A 80 4.45 -20.48 -6.94
C GLU A 80 4.11 -19.09 -6.41
N ASN A 81 5.08 -18.17 -6.42
CA ASN A 81 5.04 -16.81 -5.85
C ASN A 81 4.94 -16.78 -4.31
N ILE A 82 5.24 -17.86 -3.60
CA ILE A 82 5.37 -17.92 -2.16
C ILE A 82 6.84 -17.70 -1.79
N ASP A 83 7.09 -16.75 -0.89
CA ASP A 83 8.46 -16.35 -0.54
C ASP A 83 9.23 -17.46 0.17
N LEU A 84 8.60 -18.10 1.20
CA LEU A 84 9.22 -19.16 2.00
C LEU A 84 8.19 -20.23 2.36
N THR A 85 8.61 -21.49 2.28
CA THR A 85 7.87 -22.64 2.80
C THR A 85 8.76 -23.46 3.72
N PHE A 86 8.37 -23.58 4.97
CA PHE A 86 9.02 -24.45 5.94
C PHE A 86 8.20 -25.72 6.19
N ILE A 87 8.89 -26.83 6.48
CA ILE A 87 8.27 -28.09 6.91
C ILE A 87 8.88 -28.52 8.23
N TYR A 88 8.04 -28.82 9.20
CA TYR A 88 8.42 -29.40 10.50
C TYR A 88 8.48 -30.93 10.42
N GLU A 89 9.21 -31.57 11.34
CA GLU A 89 9.34 -33.04 11.35
C GLU A 89 8.01 -33.79 11.47
N ASP A 90 7.00 -33.14 12.07
CA ASP A 90 5.64 -33.68 12.20
C ASP A 90 4.77 -33.41 10.94
N ASN A 91 5.40 -33.02 9.81
CA ASN A 91 4.79 -32.68 8.54
C ASN A 91 3.87 -31.44 8.56
N GLN A 92 3.90 -30.62 9.61
CA GLN A 92 3.27 -29.31 9.57
C GLN A 92 4.06 -28.40 8.62
N VAL A 93 3.33 -27.61 7.83
CA VAL A 93 3.90 -26.69 6.84
C VAL A 93 3.60 -25.26 7.27
N LEU A 94 4.62 -24.42 7.31
CA LEU A 94 4.48 -22.98 7.49
C LEU A 94 4.78 -22.26 6.17
N ILE A 95 3.79 -21.58 5.65
CA ILE A 95 3.88 -20.73 4.47
C ILE A 95 4.06 -19.29 4.93
N ILE A 96 5.12 -18.64 4.47
CA ILE A 96 5.43 -17.25 4.84
C ILE A 96 5.40 -16.38 3.58
N GLU A 97 4.57 -15.37 3.62
CA GLU A 97 4.60 -14.23 2.70
C GLU A 97 5.37 -13.09 3.35
N ASN A 98 6.37 -12.58 2.64
CA ASN A 98 7.30 -11.57 3.15
C ASN A 98 7.12 -10.24 2.45
N LYS A 99 6.85 -9.17 3.20
CA LYS A 99 6.63 -7.80 2.70
C LYS A 99 7.51 -6.81 3.44
N VAL A 100 8.47 -6.24 2.74
CA VAL A 100 9.36 -5.20 3.29
C VAL A 100 9.03 -3.84 2.70
N LYS A 101 9.03 -3.73 1.38
CA LYS A 101 8.79 -2.49 0.64
C LYS A 101 7.44 -2.48 -0.07
N SER A 102 6.84 -3.65 -0.26
CA SER A 102 5.50 -3.81 -0.81
C SER A 102 4.45 -3.79 0.29
N LEU A 103 3.29 -3.26 -0.01
CA LEU A 103 2.14 -3.31 0.90
C LEU A 103 1.45 -4.67 0.74
N PRO A 104 1.12 -5.36 1.83
CA PRO A 104 0.33 -6.59 1.76
C PRO A 104 -1.10 -6.33 1.27
N SER A 105 -1.70 -7.31 0.59
CA SER A 105 -3.11 -7.26 0.18
C SER A 105 -3.84 -8.56 0.53
N ILE A 106 -5.13 -8.46 0.85
CA ILE A 106 -5.98 -9.62 1.16
C ILE A 106 -6.07 -10.54 -0.05
N SER A 107 -6.29 -9.99 -1.25
CA SER A 107 -6.39 -10.75 -2.49
C SER A 107 -5.17 -11.64 -2.77
N GLN A 108 -3.98 -11.16 -2.39
CA GLN A 108 -2.75 -11.96 -2.49
C GLN A 108 -2.75 -13.12 -1.48
N LEU A 109 -3.16 -12.87 -0.22
CA LEU A 109 -3.26 -13.91 0.80
C LEU A 109 -4.32 -14.96 0.42
N GLU A 110 -5.46 -14.54 -0.13
CA GLU A 110 -6.49 -15.44 -0.68
C GLU A 110 -5.93 -16.35 -1.78
N LYS A 111 -5.19 -15.76 -2.72
CA LYS A 111 -4.57 -16.52 -3.82
C LYS A 111 -3.65 -17.62 -3.30
N TYR A 112 -2.84 -17.33 -2.29
CA TYR A 112 -1.91 -18.30 -1.70
C TYR A 112 -2.61 -19.34 -0.83
N SER A 113 -3.83 -19.04 -0.39
CA SER A 113 -4.66 -19.94 0.42
C SER A 113 -5.50 -20.91 -0.41
N LYS A 114 -5.56 -20.78 -1.74
CA LYS A 114 -6.44 -21.62 -2.61
C LYS A 114 -6.25 -23.12 -2.42
N ASN A 115 -5.03 -23.57 -2.11
CA ASN A 115 -4.70 -24.99 -1.89
C ASN A 115 -4.54 -25.31 -0.39
N HIS A 116 -5.40 -24.72 0.46
CA HIS A 116 -5.36 -24.97 1.90
C HIS A 116 -5.67 -26.44 2.23
N ASN A 117 -4.97 -26.95 3.25
CA ASN A 117 -5.29 -28.21 3.95
C ASN A 117 -4.91 -28.07 5.44
N SER A 118 -5.33 -29.02 6.27
CA SER A 118 -5.15 -28.98 7.72
C SER A 118 -3.71 -28.88 8.22
N ASN A 119 -2.75 -29.27 7.39
CA ASN A 119 -1.32 -29.23 7.74
C ASN A 119 -0.64 -27.89 7.40
N LYS A 120 -1.34 -26.97 6.72
CA LYS A 120 -0.79 -25.68 6.29
C LYS A 120 -1.15 -24.59 7.27
N ASN A 121 -0.14 -23.89 7.69
CA ASN A 121 -0.20 -22.69 8.53
C ASN A 121 0.36 -21.51 7.75
N TYR A 122 -0.15 -20.32 8.00
CA TYR A 122 0.16 -19.14 7.21
C TYR A 122 0.66 -18.00 8.09
N LEU A 123 1.70 -17.32 7.62
CA LEU A 123 2.32 -16.19 8.29
C LEU A 123 2.57 -15.05 7.28
N LEU A 124 2.01 -13.90 7.54
CA LEU A 124 2.40 -12.65 6.91
C LEU A 124 3.51 -12.01 7.74
N LEU A 125 4.72 -12.00 7.20
CA LEU A 125 5.85 -11.25 7.75
C LEU A 125 5.92 -9.91 7.02
N SER A 126 5.70 -8.80 7.72
CA SER A 126 5.73 -7.51 7.07
C SER A 126 6.35 -6.42 7.93
N LEU A 127 7.01 -5.47 7.28
CA LEU A 127 7.53 -4.28 7.93
C LEU A 127 6.38 -3.35 8.38
N TYR A 128 5.34 -3.24 7.57
CA TYR A 128 4.12 -2.49 7.84
C TYR A 128 3.00 -3.43 8.32
N LYS A 129 2.29 -3.06 9.40
CA LYS A 129 1.07 -3.77 9.83
C LYS A 129 -0.14 -3.24 9.05
N PRO A 130 -0.75 -4.05 8.16
CA PRO A 130 -1.95 -3.63 7.44
C PRO A 130 -3.16 -3.47 8.37
N GLU A 131 -4.10 -2.60 8.03
CA GLU A 131 -5.32 -2.37 8.83
C GLU A 131 -6.27 -3.56 8.87
N PHE A 132 -6.19 -4.47 7.91
CA PHE A 132 -6.99 -5.70 7.93
C PHE A 132 -6.48 -6.74 8.94
N ILE A 133 -5.33 -6.52 9.57
CA ILE A 133 -4.83 -7.36 10.66
C ILE A 133 -5.45 -6.91 11.99
N ASP A 134 -6.16 -7.80 12.62
CA ASP A 134 -6.87 -7.55 13.88
C ASP A 134 -5.94 -7.29 15.10
N GLU A 135 -6.55 -7.09 16.27
CA GLU A 135 -5.83 -6.87 17.53
C GLU A 135 -5.07 -8.11 17.99
N ASN A 136 -5.46 -9.32 17.56
CA ASN A 136 -4.79 -10.58 17.85
C ASN A 136 -3.64 -10.88 16.87
N ASN A 137 -3.26 -9.93 16.02
CA ASN A 137 -2.28 -10.10 14.96
C ASN A 137 -2.66 -11.22 13.98
N GLN A 138 -3.91 -11.21 13.51
CA GLN A 138 -4.46 -12.22 12.59
C GLN A 138 -5.39 -11.59 11.56
N VAL A 139 -5.60 -12.31 10.45
CA VAL A 139 -6.70 -12.06 9.51
C VAL A 139 -7.32 -13.39 9.11
N ILE A 140 -8.64 -13.41 9.02
CA ILE A 140 -9.40 -14.58 8.56
C ILE A 140 -9.75 -14.39 7.09
N ILE A 141 -9.30 -15.31 6.26
CA ILE A 141 -9.57 -15.34 4.83
C ILE A 141 -10.67 -16.36 4.57
N ASN A 142 -11.68 -15.99 3.79
CA ASN A 142 -12.80 -16.85 3.39
C ASN A 142 -13.44 -17.60 4.59
N ASP A 143 -13.61 -16.89 5.71
CA ASP A 143 -14.24 -17.34 6.97
C ASP A 143 -13.55 -18.53 7.67
N THR A 144 -12.50 -19.10 7.10
CA THR A 144 -11.91 -20.34 7.62
C THR A 144 -10.39 -20.34 7.72
N ILE A 145 -9.68 -19.61 6.85
CA ILE A 145 -8.24 -19.68 6.74
C ILE A 145 -7.62 -18.53 7.51
N LYS A 146 -6.84 -18.85 8.52
CA LYS A 146 -6.16 -17.89 9.37
C LYS A 146 -4.75 -17.64 8.88
N TRP A 147 -4.42 -16.35 8.63
CA TRP A 147 -3.07 -15.84 8.51
C TRP A 147 -2.66 -15.16 9.80
N ASN A 148 -1.56 -15.57 10.38
CA ASN A 148 -0.93 -14.86 11.49
C ASN A 148 -0.07 -13.72 10.93
N PHE A 149 0.16 -12.70 11.73
CA PHE A 149 1.01 -11.57 11.39
C PHE A 149 2.24 -11.54 12.32
N LEU A 150 3.40 -11.24 11.73
CA LEU A 150 4.65 -10.99 12.44
C LEU A 150 5.29 -9.72 11.87
N SER A 151 5.58 -8.75 12.73
CA SER A 151 6.34 -7.57 12.33
C SER A 151 7.84 -7.85 12.25
N TYR A 152 8.56 -7.08 11.44
CA TYR A 152 10.03 -7.15 11.41
C TYR A 152 10.68 -6.77 12.73
N LYS A 153 10.04 -5.90 13.52
CA LYS A 153 10.47 -5.59 14.89
C LYS A 153 10.42 -6.82 15.80
N GLU A 154 9.34 -7.59 15.71
CA GLU A 154 9.22 -8.85 16.48
C GLU A 154 10.14 -9.95 15.93
N LEU A 155 10.33 -10.02 14.61
CA LEU A 155 11.30 -10.92 13.99
C LEU A 155 12.71 -10.66 14.54
N ALA A 156 13.13 -9.40 14.67
CA ALA A 156 14.42 -9.06 15.27
C ALA A 156 14.56 -9.63 16.69
N ILE A 157 13.50 -9.54 17.52
CA ILE A 157 13.49 -10.13 18.88
C ILE A 157 13.62 -11.65 18.82
N LEU A 158 12.94 -12.31 17.90
CA LEU A 158 13.00 -13.78 17.75
C LEU A 158 14.40 -14.24 17.33
N ILE A 159 15.01 -13.55 16.36
CA ILE A 159 16.35 -13.89 15.85
C ILE A 159 17.45 -13.69 16.93
N LYS A 160 17.28 -12.75 17.87
CA LYS A 160 18.22 -12.59 19.01
C LYS A 160 18.41 -13.83 19.87
N ASN A 161 17.46 -14.78 19.82
CA ASN A 161 17.55 -16.04 20.54
C ASN A 161 18.37 -17.11 19.81
N VAL A 162 18.74 -16.89 18.55
CA VAL A 162 19.64 -17.77 17.79
C VAL A 162 21.04 -17.70 18.40
N LYS A 163 21.63 -18.87 18.66
CA LYS A 163 23.00 -18.97 19.19
C LYS A 163 23.97 -19.19 18.03
N PRO A 164 24.73 -18.18 17.61
CA PRO A 164 25.64 -18.31 16.47
C PRO A 164 26.71 -19.37 16.72
N LYS A 165 27.02 -20.19 15.71
CA LYS A 165 28.02 -21.27 15.79
C LYS A 165 29.45 -20.74 15.62
N THR A 166 29.61 -19.60 14.94
CA THR A 166 30.91 -18.96 14.66
C THR A 166 30.83 -17.46 14.92
N ASP A 167 31.99 -16.81 15.10
CA ASP A 167 32.04 -15.34 15.21
C ASP A 167 31.59 -14.65 13.91
N TYR A 168 31.83 -15.28 12.77
CA TYR A 168 31.35 -14.78 11.47
C TYR A 168 29.82 -14.78 11.39
N ASP A 169 29.18 -15.89 11.78
CA ASP A 169 27.71 -15.97 11.83
C ASP A 169 27.13 -14.96 12.81
N LYS A 170 27.80 -14.81 13.97
CA LYS A 170 27.41 -13.80 14.97
C LYS A 170 27.40 -12.41 14.37
N PHE A 171 28.48 -12.02 13.67
CA PHE A 171 28.57 -10.71 13.04
C PHE A 171 27.46 -10.51 12.01
N ILE A 172 27.19 -11.49 11.16
CA ILE A 172 26.15 -11.42 10.14
C ILE A 172 24.75 -11.33 10.75
N ILE A 173 24.47 -12.14 11.78
CA ILE A 173 23.17 -12.13 12.47
C ILE A 173 22.97 -10.79 13.19
N ASP A 174 23.96 -10.28 13.89
CA ASP A 174 23.91 -8.99 14.59
C ASP A 174 23.70 -7.83 13.59
N ASP A 175 24.38 -7.82 12.43
CA ASP A 175 24.19 -6.79 11.39
C ASP A 175 22.75 -6.88 10.82
N TYR A 176 22.22 -8.09 10.57
CA TYR A 176 20.85 -8.26 10.10
C TYR A 176 19.81 -7.78 11.12
N ILE A 177 19.97 -8.12 12.39
CA ILE A 177 19.10 -7.65 13.46
C ILE A 177 19.10 -6.12 13.49
N SER A 178 20.28 -5.51 13.52
CA SER A 178 20.42 -4.05 13.49
C SER A 178 19.77 -3.44 12.23
N PHE A 179 19.93 -4.07 11.09
CA PHE A 179 19.34 -3.65 9.83
C PHE A 179 17.80 -3.61 9.90
N ILE A 180 17.15 -4.70 10.31
CA ILE A 180 15.68 -4.76 10.34
C ILE A 180 15.08 -3.91 11.49
N GLU A 181 15.78 -3.76 12.62
CA GLU A 181 15.40 -2.82 13.67
C GLU A 181 15.41 -1.37 13.18
N ASN A 182 16.43 -0.98 12.43
CA ASN A 182 16.51 0.39 11.88
C ASN A 182 15.49 0.63 10.77
N LEU A 183 15.14 -0.38 9.95
CA LEU A 183 14.01 -0.27 9.03
C LEU A 183 12.68 -0.07 9.78
N SER A 184 12.46 -0.81 10.87
CA SER A 184 11.25 -0.68 11.69
C SER A 184 11.16 0.69 12.38
N LEU A 185 12.30 1.24 12.80
CA LEU A 185 12.35 2.62 13.33
C LEU A 185 12.01 3.65 12.25
N LEU A 186 12.53 3.50 11.04
CA LEU A 186 12.18 4.39 9.92
C LEU A 186 10.70 4.30 9.55
N GLU A 187 10.13 3.09 9.52
CA GLU A 187 8.71 2.89 9.26
C GLU A 187 7.86 3.65 10.27
N SER A 188 8.14 3.48 11.57
CA SER A 188 7.40 4.16 12.64
C SER A 188 7.57 5.68 12.64
N ALA A 189 8.66 6.19 12.08
CA ALA A 189 8.94 7.62 12.00
C ALA A 189 8.30 8.33 10.79
N ILE A 190 7.88 7.56 9.76
CA ILE A 190 7.20 8.10 8.58
C ILE A 190 5.72 8.34 8.94
N VAL A 191 5.43 9.46 9.57
CA VAL A 191 4.08 9.85 10.00
C VAL A 191 3.66 11.13 9.28
N ILE A 192 2.36 11.29 9.02
CA ILE A 192 1.77 12.53 8.52
C ILE A 192 1.07 13.24 9.68
N ASP A 193 1.49 14.47 9.97
CA ASP A 193 0.73 15.39 10.82
C ASP A 193 -0.33 16.08 9.94
N TRP A 194 -1.59 15.62 10.05
CA TRP A 194 -2.69 16.06 9.18
C TRP A 194 -2.97 17.55 9.26
N GLU A 195 -2.69 18.19 10.39
CA GLU A 195 -2.99 19.61 10.62
C GLU A 195 -1.80 20.53 10.29
N LYS A 196 -0.58 20.00 10.32
CA LYS A 196 0.63 20.82 10.13
C LYS A 196 1.31 20.56 8.79
N ASP A 197 1.34 19.28 8.34
CA ASP A 197 2.03 18.92 7.11
C ASP A 197 1.29 19.43 5.87
N THR A 198 2.06 19.75 4.85
CA THR A 198 1.58 20.07 3.52
C THR A 198 1.94 18.96 2.54
N PHE A 199 1.12 18.81 1.51
CA PHE A 199 1.37 17.84 0.45
C PHE A 199 2.48 18.33 -0.49
N ASN A 200 3.72 17.94 -0.20
CA ASN A 200 4.92 18.33 -0.94
C ASN A 200 5.96 17.22 -1.09
N PHE A 201 5.82 16.10 -0.37
CA PHE A 201 6.82 15.02 -0.31
C PHE A 201 7.05 14.27 -1.63
N TYR A 202 6.26 14.53 -2.66
CA TYR A 202 6.50 14.05 -4.04
C TYR A 202 7.61 14.85 -4.77
N ARG A 203 8.01 16.00 -4.26
CA ARG A 203 9.05 16.87 -4.83
C ARG A 203 10.43 16.45 -4.33
N GLY A 204 10.98 15.42 -4.93
CA GLY A 204 12.20 14.76 -4.47
C GLY A 204 13.47 15.61 -4.34
N ASP A 205 13.51 16.83 -4.86
CA ASP A 205 14.68 17.69 -4.83
C ASP A 205 14.59 18.84 -3.81
N GLU A 206 13.43 19.02 -3.17
CA GLU A 206 13.16 20.15 -2.26
C GLU A 206 13.00 19.72 -0.79
N ILE A 207 13.00 18.40 -0.50
CA ILE A 207 12.75 17.88 0.86
C ILE A 207 13.93 17.04 1.32
N ASP A 208 14.64 17.52 2.32
CA ASP A 208 15.81 16.85 2.90
C ASP A 208 15.50 15.42 3.37
N GLU A 209 14.32 15.19 3.92
CA GLU A 209 13.87 13.86 4.35
C GLU A 209 13.84 12.90 3.16
N TYR A 210 13.14 13.24 2.08
CA TYR A 210 13.05 12.41 0.88
C TYR A 210 14.43 12.16 0.24
N LEU A 211 15.28 13.19 0.20
CA LEU A 211 16.64 13.08 -0.34
C LEU A 211 17.49 12.06 0.43
N ASN A 212 17.33 11.98 1.74
CA ASN A 212 18.04 11.00 2.56
C ASN A 212 17.58 9.56 2.25
N PHE A 213 16.26 9.33 2.10
CA PHE A 213 15.73 8.04 1.65
C PHE A 213 16.20 7.69 0.23
N ARG A 214 16.26 8.67 -0.68
CA ARG A 214 16.75 8.49 -2.05
C ARG A 214 18.23 8.10 -2.11
N LYS A 215 19.09 8.73 -1.29
CA LYS A 215 20.52 8.37 -1.17
C LYS A 215 20.71 6.91 -0.76
N LEU A 216 19.82 6.37 0.06
CA LEU A 216 19.82 4.97 0.49
C LEU A 216 19.03 4.02 -0.43
N ARG A 217 18.46 4.51 -1.54
CA ARG A 217 17.64 3.74 -2.49
C ARG A 217 16.39 3.11 -1.87
N ILE A 218 15.83 3.75 -0.84
CA ILE A 218 14.58 3.35 -0.17
C ILE A 218 13.50 4.44 -0.24
N HIS A 219 13.58 5.35 -1.20
CA HIS A 219 12.58 6.40 -1.41
C HIS A 219 11.21 5.85 -1.83
N ASP A 220 11.18 4.70 -2.50
CA ASP A 220 9.94 3.98 -2.82
C ASP A 220 9.22 3.50 -1.55
N PHE A 221 9.96 3.03 -0.55
CA PHE A 221 9.43 2.70 0.76
C PHE A 221 8.79 3.95 1.42
N TYR A 222 9.51 5.07 1.49
CA TYR A 222 9.02 6.31 2.05
C TYR A 222 7.71 6.77 1.38
N LEU A 223 7.68 6.83 0.04
CA LEU A 223 6.49 7.24 -0.70
C LEU A 223 5.32 6.29 -0.50
N LYS A 224 5.53 4.98 -0.57
CA LYS A 224 4.47 3.99 -0.33
C LYS A 224 3.83 4.17 1.04
N HIS A 225 4.63 4.39 2.09
CA HIS A 225 4.12 4.63 3.43
C HIS A 225 3.30 5.91 3.54
N LYS A 226 3.78 7.04 3.00
CA LYS A 226 3.02 8.30 2.99
C LYS A 226 1.69 8.15 2.23
N TYR A 227 1.69 7.54 1.03
CA TYR A 227 0.48 7.35 0.25
C TYR A 227 -0.48 6.34 0.89
N ASN A 228 0.03 5.31 1.55
CA ASN A 228 -0.81 4.39 2.31
C ASN A 228 -1.54 5.09 3.46
N GLN A 229 -0.85 5.96 4.21
CA GLN A 229 -1.49 6.77 5.25
C GLN A 229 -2.60 7.67 4.67
N ILE A 230 -2.37 8.28 3.50
CA ILE A 230 -3.40 9.06 2.80
C ILE A 230 -4.61 8.18 2.47
N GLN A 231 -4.38 6.99 1.90
CA GLN A 231 -5.45 6.06 1.56
C GLN A 231 -6.27 5.65 2.79
N ASN A 232 -5.60 5.28 3.87
CA ASN A 232 -6.25 4.89 5.12
C ASN A 232 -7.08 6.03 5.70
N LYS A 233 -6.56 7.26 5.64
CA LYS A 233 -7.29 8.44 6.11
C LYS A 233 -8.53 8.75 5.25
N ILE A 234 -8.43 8.58 3.94
CA ILE A 234 -9.59 8.71 3.03
C ILE A 234 -10.67 7.68 3.40
N ILE A 235 -10.27 6.42 3.59
CA ILE A 235 -11.16 5.32 3.97
C ILE A 235 -11.83 5.62 5.33
N GLU A 236 -11.04 6.03 6.32
CA GLU A 236 -11.53 6.39 7.65
C GLU A 236 -12.61 7.48 7.57
N GLU A 237 -12.34 8.58 6.86
CA GLU A 237 -13.28 9.69 6.75
C GLU A 237 -14.56 9.31 5.98
N ILE A 238 -14.44 8.52 4.92
CA ILE A 238 -15.61 8.03 4.17
C ILE A 238 -16.43 7.06 5.03
N THR A 239 -15.79 6.13 5.73
CA THR A 239 -16.47 5.12 6.56
C THR A 239 -17.19 5.74 7.76
N LYS A 240 -16.64 6.78 8.36
CA LYS A 240 -17.29 7.51 9.46
C LYS A 240 -18.66 8.07 9.09
N LEU A 241 -18.79 8.55 7.85
CA LEU A 241 -19.99 9.22 7.36
C LEU A 241 -20.94 8.25 6.64
N GLU A 242 -20.43 7.10 6.18
CA GLU A 242 -21.11 6.22 5.25
C GLU A 242 -21.18 4.76 5.74
N LYS A 243 -22.01 4.52 6.74
CA LYS A 243 -22.19 3.16 7.32
C LYS A 243 -22.78 2.13 6.35
N ASN A 244 -23.51 2.57 5.31
CA ASN A 244 -24.24 1.69 4.39
C ASN A 244 -23.64 1.66 2.96
N SER A 245 -22.49 2.24 2.72
CA SER A 245 -21.87 2.20 1.40
C SER A 245 -21.19 0.87 1.14
N LYS A 246 -21.30 0.38 -0.08
CA LYS A 246 -20.60 -0.82 -0.54
C LYS A 246 -19.15 -0.45 -0.88
N LEU A 247 -18.31 -0.37 0.15
CA LEU A 247 -16.91 -0.03 0.03
C LEU A 247 -16.07 -1.30 -0.10
N VAL A 248 -15.23 -1.37 -1.12
CA VAL A 248 -14.33 -2.49 -1.39
C VAL A 248 -12.90 -2.00 -1.22
N PHE A 249 -12.21 -2.49 -0.19
CA PHE A 249 -10.88 -2.01 0.20
C PHE A 249 -9.74 -2.75 -0.52
N ASP A 250 -10.02 -3.97 -1.00
CA ASP A 250 -9.07 -4.78 -1.75
C ASP A 250 -9.86 -5.67 -2.71
N GLY A 251 -9.82 -5.34 -3.99
CA GLY A 251 -10.57 -6.09 -5.02
C GLY A 251 -10.44 -5.46 -6.39
N GLU A 252 -10.77 -6.26 -7.41
CA GLU A 252 -10.78 -5.80 -8.79
C GLU A 252 -12.16 -5.23 -9.15
N TRP A 253 -12.20 -3.95 -9.53
CA TRP A 253 -13.45 -3.25 -9.88
C TRP A 253 -14.15 -3.83 -11.12
N LEU A 254 -13.44 -4.61 -11.95
CA LEU A 254 -13.98 -5.22 -13.18
C LEU A 254 -15.15 -6.16 -12.90
N ASP A 255 -15.17 -6.83 -11.75
CA ASP A 255 -16.21 -7.77 -11.33
C ASP A 255 -17.26 -7.12 -10.41
N GLY A 256 -17.08 -5.85 -10.06
CA GLY A 256 -17.94 -5.12 -9.12
C GLY A 256 -19.33 -4.79 -9.66
N ASN A 257 -20.21 -4.31 -8.79
CA ASN A 257 -21.61 -3.97 -9.11
C ASN A 257 -21.86 -2.47 -9.03
N GLU A 258 -22.96 -2.01 -9.61
CA GLU A 258 -23.38 -0.61 -9.52
C GLU A 258 -23.52 -0.17 -8.05
N GLY A 259 -23.00 1.01 -7.75
CA GLY A 259 -22.97 1.58 -6.40
C GLY A 259 -21.82 1.09 -5.53
N GLU A 260 -20.96 0.19 -6.00
CA GLU A 260 -19.74 -0.22 -5.29
C GLU A 260 -18.60 0.77 -5.56
N CYS A 261 -17.81 1.04 -4.51
CA CYS A 261 -16.64 1.89 -4.57
C CYS A 261 -15.39 1.11 -4.19
N PHE A 262 -14.44 1.06 -5.11
CA PHE A 262 -13.17 0.37 -4.98
C PHE A 262 -12.07 1.37 -4.67
N PHE A 263 -11.31 1.14 -3.62
CA PHE A 263 -10.16 1.96 -3.28
C PHE A 263 -8.91 1.44 -3.98
N GLU A 264 -8.09 2.39 -4.45
CA GLU A 264 -6.83 2.10 -5.13
C GLU A 264 -5.65 2.60 -4.29
N ASN A 265 -4.67 1.74 -4.10
CA ASN A 265 -3.37 2.10 -3.53
C ASN A 265 -2.28 1.44 -4.36
N GLY A 266 -1.24 2.17 -4.69
CA GLY A 266 -0.19 1.63 -5.54
C GLY A 266 1.05 2.51 -5.63
N PHE A 267 2.01 1.97 -6.38
CA PHE A 267 3.24 2.67 -6.72
C PHE A 267 3.58 2.40 -8.18
N THR A 268 3.54 3.41 -9.00
CA THR A 268 3.76 3.29 -10.44
C THR A 268 4.58 4.45 -10.98
N ARG A 269 5.51 4.17 -11.90
CA ARG A 269 6.41 5.17 -12.48
C ARG A 269 7.16 5.99 -11.42
N SER A 270 7.62 5.32 -10.36
CA SER A 270 8.31 5.94 -9.21
C SER A 270 7.48 6.97 -8.43
N GLN A 271 6.16 6.89 -8.51
CA GLN A 271 5.22 7.76 -7.81
C GLN A 271 4.20 6.92 -7.04
N GLY A 272 3.83 7.41 -5.86
CA GLY A 272 2.69 6.86 -5.12
C GLY A 272 1.38 7.19 -5.83
N LEU A 273 0.42 6.31 -5.65
CA LEU A 273 -0.92 6.43 -6.24
C LEU A 273 -1.94 6.02 -5.18
N VAL A 274 -2.94 6.86 -4.98
CA VAL A 274 -4.12 6.57 -4.17
C VAL A 274 -5.36 7.12 -4.83
N GLY A 275 -6.51 6.55 -4.54
CA GLY A 275 -7.77 7.02 -5.08
C GLY A 275 -8.91 6.05 -4.87
N PHE A 276 -9.96 6.27 -5.63
CA PHE A 276 -11.13 5.39 -5.65
C PHE A 276 -11.76 5.34 -7.05
N LYS A 277 -12.46 4.24 -7.32
CA LYS A 277 -13.30 4.00 -8.50
C LYS A 277 -14.71 3.64 -8.06
N TYR A 278 -15.67 4.45 -8.41
CA TYR A 278 -17.08 4.25 -8.11
C TYR A 278 -17.81 3.71 -9.35
N ILE A 279 -18.39 2.51 -9.28
CA ILE A 279 -19.15 1.94 -10.40
C ILE A 279 -20.49 2.64 -10.50
N VAL A 280 -20.67 3.45 -11.52
CA VAL A 280 -21.89 4.22 -11.74
C VAL A 280 -22.88 3.50 -12.61
N LYS A 281 -22.43 2.60 -13.48
CA LYS A 281 -23.31 1.84 -14.38
C LYS A 281 -22.67 0.55 -14.85
N LYS A 282 -23.50 -0.48 -15.10
CA LYS A 282 -23.13 -1.62 -15.95
C LYS A 282 -23.58 -1.33 -17.38
N VAL A 283 -22.65 -1.42 -18.32
CA VAL A 283 -22.89 -1.18 -19.74
C VAL A 283 -22.88 -2.49 -20.53
N LYS A 284 -22.83 -2.43 -21.85
CA LYS A 284 -22.83 -3.62 -22.72
C LYS A 284 -21.92 -4.75 -22.20
N TYR A 285 -22.40 -5.96 -22.25
CA TYR A 285 -21.74 -7.18 -21.70
C TYR A 285 -21.43 -7.09 -20.19
N GLN A 286 -22.27 -6.39 -19.41
CA GLN A 286 -22.09 -6.20 -17.98
C GLN A 286 -20.76 -5.54 -17.58
N SER A 287 -20.10 -4.84 -18.52
CA SER A 287 -18.86 -4.14 -18.25
C SER A 287 -19.12 -2.96 -17.30
N PRO A 288 -18.35 -2.84 -16.21
CA PRO A 288 -18.51 -1.70 -15.32
C PRO A 288 -18.01 -0.40 -15.96
N LEU A 289 -18.77 0.66 -15.77
CA LEU A 289 -18.37 2.04 -16.08
C LEU A 289 -18.14 2.75 -14.75
N VAL A 290 -16.95 3.30 -14.57
CA VAL A 290 -16.58 3.96 -13.33
C VAL A 290 -16.30 5.44 -13.51
N LEU A 291 -16.67 6.21 -12.50
CA LEU A 291 -16.13 7.53 -12.21
C LEU A 291 -15.22 7.41 -10.99
N GLY A 292 -14.17 8.21 -10.94
CA GLY A 292 -13.27 8.13 -9.82
C GLY A 292 -12.30 9.29 -9.73
N LEU A 293 -11.55 9.27 -8.65
CA LEU A 293 -10.46 10.21 -8.42
C LEU A 293 -9.18 9.41 -8.18
N GLN A 294 -8.08 9.91 -8.73
CA GLN A 294 -6.75 9.33 -8.55
C GLN A 294 -5.73 10.44 -8.28
N LEU A 295 -5.01 10.33 -7.19
CA LEU A 295 -3.83 11.14 -6.89
C LEU A 295 -2.59 10.32 -7.22
N GLN A 296 -1.86 10.72 -8.27
CA GLN A 296 -0.58 10.11 -8.64
C GLN A 296 0.53 11.15 -8.65
N GLY A 297 1.54 11.00 -7.80
CA GLY A 297 2.46 12.10 -7.54
C GLY A 297 1.67 13.34 -7.10
N ASN A 298 1.88 14.49 -7.74
CA ASN A 298 1.07 15.68 -7.48
C ASN A 298 -0.14 15.86 -8.41
N SER A 299 -0.40 14.91 -9.28
CA SER A 299 -1.52 15.00 -10.24
C SER A 299 -2.80 14.45 -9.62
N LEU A 300 -3.73 15.34 -9.28
CA LEU A 300 -5.09 14.97 -8.90
C LEU A 300 -5.92 14.82 -10.16
N ARG A 301 -6.40 13.63 -10.44
CA ARG A 301 -7.11 13.24 -11.64
C ARG A 301 -8.57 12.95 -11.35
N LEU A 302 -9.48 13.51 -12.12
CA LEU A 302 -10.84 13.00 -12.22
C LEU A 302 -10.90 12.07 -13.43
N ILE A 303 -11.45 10.88 -13.26
CA ILE A 303 -11.38 9.80 -14.23
C ILE A 303 -12.75 9.31 -14.67
N VAL A 304 -12.79 8.81 -15.92
CA VAL A 304 -13.83 7.94 -16.46
C VAL A 304 -13.14 6.73 -17.05
N GLU A 305 -13.51 5.53 -16.63
CA GLU A 305 -12.93 4.30 -17.14
C GLU A 305 -13.99 3.25 -17.43
N CYS A 306 -13.79 2.51 -18.53
CA CYS A 306 -14.62 1.38 -18.93
C CYS A 306 -13.77 0.42 -19.77
N PRO A 307 -13.93 -0.91 -19.67
CA PRO A 307 -13.31 -1.87 -20.57
C PRO A 307 -13.61 -1.59 -22.05
N ASP A 308 -14.79 -1.07 -22.35
CA ASP A 308 -15.12 -0.49 -23.68
C ASP A 308 -14.67 0.98 -23.74
N GLY A 309 -13.55 1.21 -24.43
CA GLY A 309 -12.95 2.53 -24.55
C GLY A 309 -13.81 3.55 -25.31
N GLN A 310 -14.69 3.11 -26.21
CA GLN A 310 -15.61 4.02 -26.93
C GLN A 310 -16.71 4.50 -25.97
N VAL A 311 -17.21 3.62 -25.12
CA VAL A 311 -18.17 3.99 -24.06
C VAL A 311 -17.50 4.96 -23.08
N ALA A 312 -16.28 4.67 -22.64
CA ALA A 312 -15.54 5.55 -21.74
C ALA A 312 -15.34 6.96 -22.31
N LEU A 313 -14.89 7.06 -23.57
CA LEU A 313 -14.66 8.36 -24.23
C LEU A 313 -15.97 9.16 -24.40
N ARG A 314 -17.02 8.50 -24.86
CA ARG A 314 -18.31 9.17 -25.04
C ARG A 314 -18.86 9.67 -23.71
N THR A 315 -18.86 8.82 -22.69
CA THR A 315 -19.27 9.21 -21.33
C THR A 315 -18.45 10.38 -20.81
N ALA A 316 -17.13 10.36 -21.00
CA ALA A 316 -16.27 11.47 -20.58
C ALA A 316 -16.67 12.79 -21.23
N LYS A 317 -16.98 12.79 -22.55
CA LYS A 317 -17.45 13.97 -23.28
C LYS A 317 -18.80 14.44 -22.77
N GLU A 318 -19.78 13.56 -22.68
CA GLU A 318 -21.15 13.90 -22.23
C GLU A 318 -21.15 14.52 -20.83
N LEU A 319 -20.44 13.92 -19.88
CA LEU A 319 -20.36 14.43 -18.50
C LEU A 319 -19.61 15.76 -18.42
N LYS A 320 -18.58 15.97 -19.25
CA LYS A 320 -17.88 17.26 -19.35
C LYS A 320 -18.79 18.33 -19.92
N ASP A 321 -19.46 18.05 -21.05
CA ASP A 321 -20.30 19.03 -21.79
C ASP A 321 -21.51 19.46 -20.96
N LYS A 322 -22.04 18.55 -20.12
CA LYS A 322 -23.08 18.86 -19.14
C LYS A 322 -22.56 19.54 -17.86
N GLY A 323 -21.24 19.69 -17.71
CA GLY A 323 -20.64 20.27 -16.50
C GLY A 323 -20.77 19.41 -15.24
N VAL A 324 -21.15 18.12 -15.39
CA VAL A 324 -21.40 17.19 -14.27
C VAL A 324 -20.09 16.63 -13.73
N TRP A 325 -19.10 16.34 -14.58
CA TRP A 325 -17.81 15.79 -14.16
C TRP A 325 -16.64 16.60 -14.72
N PHE A 326 -15.42 16.31 -14.28
CA PHE A 326 -14.21 17.07 -14.62
C PHE A 326 -14.21 18.53 -14.14
N ASN A 327 -14.97 18.81 -13.08
CA ASN A 327 -15.07 20.11 -12.46
C ASN A 327 -14.15 20.16 -11.22
N PHE A 328 -13.13 21.03 -11.26
CA PHE A 328 -12.15 21.19 -10.18
C PHE A 328 -12.43 22.42 -9.29
N LYS A 329 -13.66 22.92 -9.27
CA LYS A 329 -14.02 24.13 -8.50
C LYS A 329 -13.73 23.98 -7.00
N GLU A 330 -13.81 22.76 -6.47
CA GLU A 330 -13.50 22.52 -5.05
C GLU A 330 -12.05 22.91 -4.70
N LEU A 331 -11.11 22.69 -5.63
CA LEU A 331 -9.71 23.07 -5.41
C LEU A 331 -9.47 24.57 -5.26
N TYR A 332 -10.29 25.41 -5.90
CA TYR A 332 -10.13 26.87 -5.80
C TYR A 332 -10.34 27.43 -4.37
N LYS A 333 -10.89 26.61 -3.47
CA LYS A 333 -11.00 26.96 -2.07
C LYS A 333 -9.67 26.83 -1.30
N TYR A 334 -8.73 26.08 -1.85
CA TYR A 334 -7.51 25.67 -1.17
C TYR A 334 -6.22 26.01 -1.91
N GLN A 335 -6.31 26.31 -3.19
CA GLN A 335 -5.16 26.59 -4.03
C GLN A 335 -5.51 27.68 -5.06
N ASP A 336 -4.66 28.72 -5.13
CA ASP A 336 -4.70 29.71 -6.21
C ASP A 336 -4.14 29.09 -7.51
N ASN A 337 -4.54 29.62 -8.66
CA ASN A 337 -4.02 29.24 -9.99
C ASN A 337 -4.18 27.73 -10.35
N VAL A 338 -5.41 27.24 -10.24
CA VAL A 338 -5.73 25.87 -10.67
C VAL A 338 -5.80 25.78 -12.20
N GLU A 339 -4.76 25.25 -12.83
CA GLU A 339 -4.73 24.98 -14.27
C GLU A 339 -5.20 23.56 -14.58
N VAL A 340 -6.35 23.41 -15.25
CA VAL A 340 -6.87 22.09 -15.66
C VAL A 340 -6.14 21.61 -16.90
N LYS A 341 -5.42 20.49 -16.77
CA LYS A 341 -4.66 19.83 -17.83
C LYS A 341 -5.37 18.56 -18.30
N GLY A 342 -4.97 18.05 -19.46
CA GLY A 342 -5.51 16.80 -19.98
C GLY A 342 -5.81 16.86 -21.46
N ASN A 343 -5.08 17.67 -22.20
CA ASN A 343 -5.12 17.61 -23.66
C ASN A 343 -4.22 16.47 -24.12
N GLY A 344 -4.82 15.38 -24.61
CA GLY A 344 -4.08 14.21 -25.07
C GLY A 344 -3.29 14.51 -26.34
N GLN A 345 -2.02 14.10 -26.37
CA GLN A 345 -1.20 14.10 -27.59
C GLN A 345 -1.29 12.76 -28.36
N LYS A 346 -1.94 11.75 -27.78
CA LYS A 346 -2.09 10.41 -28.35
C LYS A 346 -3.57 10.04 -28.46
N ASP A 347 -3.92 9.26 -29.46
CA ASP A 347 -5.24 8.62 -29.68
C ASP A 347 -6.40 9.52 -30.14
N ASN A 348 -6.17 10.48 -31.03
CA ASN A 348 -7.24 11.30 -31.66
C ASN A 348 -8.20 12.02 -30.67
N CYS A 349 -7.90 12.02 -29.37
CA CYS A 349 -8.69 12.71 -28.38
C CYS A 349 -7.92 13.94 -27.85
N LYS A 350 -8.21 15.11 -28.44
CA LYS A 350 -7.59 16.38 -28.02
C LYS A 350 -8.11 16.90 -26.68
N GLU A 351 -9.17 16.31 -26.12
CA GLU A 351 -9.87 16.88 -24.96
C GLU A 351 -9.50 16.24 -23.62
N PHE A 352 -9.02 14.97 -23.64
CA PHE A 352 -8.68 14.21 -22.43
C PHE A 352 -7.28 13.60 -22.57
N ALA A 353 -6.57 13.51 -21.48
CA ALA A 353 -5.47 12.57 -21.38
C ALA A 353 -6.04 11.15 -21.26
N SER A 354 -5.36 10.15 -21.84
CA SER A 354 -5.83 8.78 -21.81
C SER A 354 -4.71 7.79 -21.50
N PHE A 355 -5.11 6.64 -20.96
CA PHE A 355 -4.26 5.46 -20.84
C PHE A 355 -4.99 4.26 -21.45
N SER A 356 -4.31 3.51 -22.32
CA SER A 356 -4.84 2.34 -23.04
C SER A 356 -6.16 2.55 -23.82
N GLY A 357 -6.60 3.80 -24.04
CA GLY A 357 -7.86 4.09 -24.72
C GLY A 357 -9.14 3.70 -23.95
N LYS A 358 -9.00 3.32 -22.67
CA LYS A 358 -10.10 2.88 -21.80
C LYS A 358 -10.27 3.74 -20.56
N PHE A 359 -9.23 4.48 -20.21
CA PHE A 359 -9.11 5.35 -19.04
C PHE A 359 -8.90 6.77 -19.55
N TYR A 360 -9.89 7.65 -19.36
CA TYR A 360 -9.86 9.06 -19.76
C TYR A 360 -9.90 9.95 -18.53
N TYR A 361 -9.06 11.00 -18.51
CA TYR A 361 -8.97 11.88 -17.36
C TYR A 361 -8.61 13.31 -17.71
N LYS A 362 -9.00 14.22 -16.83
CA LYS A 362 -8.41 15.55 -16.68
C LYS A 362 -7.74 15.64 -15.32
N TYR A 363 -6.73 16.47 -15.19
CA TYR A 363 -5.99 16.59 -13.95
C TYR A 363 -5.57 18.03 -13.68
N VAL A 364 -5.27 18.28 -12.42
CA VAL A 364 -4.61 19.47 -11.92
C VAL A 364 -3.41 19.05 -11.09
N ASN A 365 -2.37 19.89 -11.08
CA ASN A 365 -1.27 19.68 -10.14
C ASN A 365 -1.63 20.36 -8.83
N ILE A 366 -1.55 19.60 -7.75
CA ILE A 366 -1.75 20.14 -6.41
C ILE A 366 -0.39 20.38 -5.75
N GLU A 367 -0.28 21.48 -5.03
CA GLU A 367 0.98 21.92 -4.43
C GLU A 367 0.71 22.61 -3.09
N ASN A 368 1.48 22.23 -2.06
CA ASN A 368 1.47 22.87 -0.75
C ASN A 368 0.08 22.96 -0.08
N ILE A 369 -0.84 22.08 -0.43
CA ILE A 369 -2.14 21.95 0.23
C ILE A 369 -1.92 21.26 1.57
N LYS A 370 -2.55 21.72 2.64
CA LYS A 370 -2.56 21.03 3.93
C LYS A 370 -3.07 19.61 3.77
N MET A 371 -2.48 18.67 4.49
CA MET A 371 -2.88 17.26 4.39
C MET A 371 -4.36 17.05 4.78
N SER A 372 -4.85 17.72 5.81
CA SER A 372 -6.28 17.67 6.17
C SER A 372 -7.19 18.22 5.07
N ASP A 373 -6.78 19.25 4.33
CA ASP A 373 -7.56 19.81 3.23
C ASP A 373 -7.52 18.92 1.98
N LEU A 374 -6.39 18.25 1.72
CA LEU A 374 -6.29 17.23 0.67
C LEU A 374 -7.32 16.11 0.89
N ILE A 375 -7.46 15.63 2.13
CA ILE A 375 -8.47 14.62 2.46
C ILE A 375 -9.88 15.14 2.19
N LYS A 376 -10.20 16.38 2.60
CA LYS A 376 -11.51 17.02 2.32
C LYS A 376 -11.80 17.12 0.82
N ILE A 377 -10.79 17.47 0.01
CA ILE A 377 -10.93 17.53 -1.45
C ILE A 377 -11.26 16.15 -2.01
N ILE A 378 -10.52 15.12 -1.63
CA ILE A 378 -10.72 13.76 -2.16
C ILE A 378 -12.09 13.22 -1.73
N THR A 379 -12.45 13.36 -0.48
CA THR A 379 -13.75 12.92 0.05
C THR A 379 -14.92 13.70 -0.55
N HIS A 380 -14.75 15.00 -0.87
CA HIS A 380 -15.75 15.78 -1.59
C HIS A 380 -16.16 15.11 -2.92
N TYR A 381 -15.20 14.65 -3.72
CA TYR A 381 -15.51 14.00 -5.00
C TYR A 381 -16.19 12.65 -4.83
N PHE A 382 -15.89 11.92 -3.78
CA PHE A 382 -16.63 10.71 -3.43
C PHE A 382 -18.11 11.03 -3.15
N TYR A 383 -18.38 12.00 -2.26
CA TYR A 383 -19.74 12.42 -1.93
C TYR A 383 -20.47 13.03 -3.12
N PHE A 384 -19.75 13.76 -3.96
CA PHE A 384 -20.32 14.31 -5.20
C PHE A 384 -20.90 13.20 -6.07
N ILE A 385 -20.13 12.13 -6.34
CA ILE A 385 -20.62 11.00 -7.15
C ILE A 385 -21.83 10.35 -6.46
N LYS A 386 -21.74 10.10 -5.16
CA LYS A 386 -22.80 9.44 -4.41
C LYS A 386 -24.10 10.24 -4.38
N THR A 387 -24.01 11.52 -4.06
CA THR A 387 -25.18 12.41 -3.96
C THR A 387 -25.87 12.62 -5.31
N ASN A 388 -25.09 12.66 -6.38
CA ASN A 388 -25.58 12.88 -7.72
C ASN A 388 -25.67 11.59 -8.56
N PHE A 389 -25.69 10.42 -7.92
CA PHE A 389 -25.61 9.12 -8.57
C PHE A 389 -26.69 8.93 -9.65
N ASP A 390 -27.95 9.25 -9.33
CA ASP A 390 -29.08 9.10 -10.26
C ASP A 390 -28.99 10.07 -11.45
N GLU A 391 -28.54 11.30 -11.21
CA GLU A 391 -28.34 12.31 -12.25
C GLU A 391 -27.18 11.92 -13.18
N ILE A 392 -26.07 11.47 -12.61
CA ILE A 392 -24.92 10.95 -13.35
C ILE A 392 -25.36 9.77 -14.21
N ASN A 393 -26.08 8.81 -13.63
CA ASN A 393 -26.53 7.61 -14.34
C ASN A 393 -27.50 7.91 -15.48
N LYS A 394 -28.42 8.84 -15.28
CA LYS A 394 -29.32 9.36 -16.35
C LYS A 394 -28.58 10.10 -17.44
N SER A 395 -27.46 10.74 -17.10
CA SER A 395 -26.64 11.48 -18.05
C SER A 395 -25.81 10.60 -18.96
N ILE A 396 -25.65 9.32 -18.62
CA ILE A 396 -24.89 8.33 -19.39
C ILE A 396 -25.81 7.65 -20.41
N VAL A 397 -25.64 8.01 -21.69
CA VAL A 397 -26.38 7.36 -22.78
C VAL A 397 -25.73 6.03 -23.14
N VAL A 398 -26.38 4.94 -22.80
CA VAL A 398 -26.00 3.59 -23.26
C VAL A 398 -26.71 3.35 -24.60
N LEU A 399 -25.93 3.25 -25.67
CA LEU A 399 -26.45 2.67 -26.92
C LEU A 399 -26.48 1.14 -26.75
N ASN A 400 -27.67 0.58 -26.88
CA ASN A 400 -27.92 -0.85 -26.95
C ASN A 400 -27.20 -1.50 -28.14
#